data_1b4bc7f82a592ed79ec7ef90968a4217
#
_entry.id   1b4bc7f82a592ed79ec7ef90968a4217
#
_cell.length_a   1.000
_cell.length_b   1.000
_cell.length_c   1.000
_cell.angle_alpha   90.00
_cell.angle_beta   90.00
_cell.angle_gamma   90.00
#
_symmetry.space_group_name_H-M   'P 1'
#
loop_
_entity.id
_entity.type
_entity.pdbx_description
1 polymer ?
#
loop_
_entity_poly.entity_id
_entity_poly.type
_entity_poly.pdbx_seq_one_letter_code
_entity_poly.pdbx_strand_id
1 'polypeptide(L)'
;MHIEATHTFIRLYKKLPNDIRERAKKTILTFSHNPHHPSLNHKKMAGQADIWELRVSDNYRITYQKAGQTAYLRKIGTHDLLRNP
;
A
#
# COMPACT_ATOMS: atom_id res chain seq x y z
N MET A 1 -13.91 0.78 -1.95
CA MET A 1 -12.74 1.60 -2.41
C MET A 1 -12.26 1.06 -3.75
N HIS A 2 -12.23 1.91 -4.77
CA HIS A 2 -11.69 1.53 -6.07
C HIS A 2 -10.16 1.60 -6.01
N ILE A 3 -9.46 0.59 -6.52
CA ILE A 3 -8.01 0.50 -6.43
C ILE A 3 -7.40 0.43 -7.82
N GLU A 4 -6.41 1.31 -8.07
CA GLU A 4 -5.61 1.31 -9.28
C GLU A 4 -4.15 1.14 -8.89
N ALA A 5 -3.41 0.33 -9.64
CA ALA A 5 -1.98 0.14 -9.39
C ALA A 5 -1.18 0.95 -10.41
N THR A 6 -0.24 1.76 -9.94
CA THR A 6 0.67 2.48 -10.83
C THR A 6 1.69 1.51 -11.43
N HIS A 7 2.33 1.93 -12.52
CA HIS A 7 3.40 1.13 -13.14
C HIS A 7 4.55 0.87 -12.16
N THR A 8 4.90 1.86 -11.36
CA THR A 8 5.95 1.73 -10.36
C THR A 8 5.56 0.65 -9.34
N PHE A 9 4.32 0.67 -8.86
CA PHE A 9 3.84 -0.33 -7.91
C PHE A 9 3.93 -1.73 -8.50
N ILE A 10 3.45 -1.92 -9.71
CA ILE A 10 3.46 -3.23 -10.38
C ILE A 10 4.88 -3.76 -10.51
N ARG A 11 5.82 -2.91 -10.94
CA ARG A 11 7.23 -3.28 -11.08
C ARG A 11 7.83 -3.73 -9.75
N LEU A 12 7.58 -2.98 -8.69
CA LEU A 12 8.07 -3.32 -7.35
C LEU A 12 7.43 -4.60 -6.81
N TYR A 13 6.13 -4.76 -7.03
CA TYR A 13 5.37 -5.93 -6.60
C TYR A 13 5.94 -7.22 -7.21
N LYS A 14 6.27 -7.18 -8.50
CA LYS A 14 6.79 -8.36 -9.19
C LYS A 14 8.14 -8.83 -8.67
N LYS A 15 8.90 -7.95 -8.02
CA LYS A 15 10.22 -8.26 -7.48
C LYS A 15 10.18 -8.81 -6.06
N LEU A 16 9.01 -8.84 -5.42
CA LEU A 16 8.90 -9.30 -4.04
C LEU A 16 9.05 -10.82 -3.92
N PRO A 17 9.53 -11.31 -2.76
CA PRO A 17 9.45 -12.74 -2.45
C PRO A 17 8.00 -13.23 -2.51
N ASN A 18 7.80 -14.51 -2.83
CA ASN A 18 6.47 -15.08 -3.00
C ASN A 18 5.58 -14.90 -1.79
N ASP A 19 6.10 -15.14 -0.59
CA ASP A 19 5.32 -15.01 0.64
C ASP A 19 4.86 -13.58 0.88
N ILE A 20 5.71 -12.60 0.54
CA ILE A 20 5.36 -11.18 0.69
C ILE A 20 4.33 -10.79 -0.37
N ARG A 21 4.46 -11.29 -1.60
CA ARG A 21 3.44 -11.02 -2.63
C ARG A 21 2.07 -11.54 -2.22
N GLU A 22 2.02 -12.73 -1.63
CA GLU A 22 0.75 -13.30 -1.16
C GLU A 22 0.15 -12.47 -0.02
N ARG A 23 0.97 -11.99 0.89
CA ARG A 23 0.52 -11.11 1.96
C ARG A 23 0.04 -9.78 1.41
N ALA A 24 0.74 -9.23 0.40
CA ALA A 24 0.35 -7.99 -0.24
C ALA A 24 -1.01 -8.11 -0.93
N LYS A 25 -1.24 -9.22 -1.63
CA LYS A 25 -2.55 -9.50 -2.25
C LYS A 25 -3.67 -9.47 -1.20
N LYS A 26 -3.43 -10.14 -0.08
CA LYS A 26 -4.40 -10.20 1.00
C LYS A 26 -4.66 -8.82 1.60
N THR A 27 -3.61 -8.04 1.78
CA THR A 27 -3.72 -6.67 2.28
C THR A 27 -4.54 -5.80 1.35
N ILE A 28 -4.28 -5.88 0.04
CA ILE A 28 -5.01 -5.11 -0.96
C ILE A 28 -6.48 -5.51 -0.99
N LEU A 29 -6.75 -6.81 -0.91
CA LEU A 29 -8.13 -7.31 -0.87
C LEU A 29 -8.87 -6.82 0.36
N THR A 30 -8.24 -6.89 1.53
CA THR A 30 -8.80 -6.38 2.77
C THR A 30 -9.09 -4.87 2.65
N PHE A 31 -8.14 -4.12 2.10
CA PHE A 31 -8.28 -2.69 1.91
C PHE A 31 -9.45 -2.35 0.99
N SER A 32 -9.63 -3.12 -0.09
CA SER A 32 -10.72 -2.86 -1.03
C SER A 32 -12.10 -3.08 -0.41
N HIS A 33 -12.22 -4.05 0.50
CA HIS A 33 -13.50 -4.37 1.14
C HIS A 33 -13.74 -3.61 2.44
N ASN A 34 -12.69 -3.34 3.19
CA ASN A 34 -12.78 -2.66 4.48
C ASN A 34 -11.55 -1.77 4.70
N PRO A 35 -11.56 -0.54 4.16
CA PRO A 35 -10.39 0.35 4.25
C PRO A 35 -9.94 0.68 5.67
N HIS A 36 -10.80 0.49 6.65
CA HIS A 36 -10.49 0.81 8.04
C HIS A 36 -10.22 -0.43 8.89
N HIS A 37 -9.99 -1.59 8.25
CA HIS A 37 -9.68 -2.80 8.98
C HIS A 37 -8.43 -2.60 9.84
N PRO A 38 -8.44 -2.98 11.14
CA PRO A 38 -7.31 -2.72 12.05
C PRO A 38 -5.98 -3.30 11.58
N SER A 39 -6.00 -4.45 10.88
CA SER A 39 -4.76 -5.09 10.41
C SER A 39 -3.99 -4.25 9.42
N LEU A 40 -4.63 -3.28 8.77
CA LEU A 40 -3.98 -2.42 7.78
C LEU A 40 -3.08 -1.37 8.42
N ASN A 41 -3.31 -1.04 9.68
CA ASN A 41 -2.60 0.03 10.37
C ASN A 41 -2.52 1.28 9.49
N HIS A 42 -3.65 1.66 8.94
CA HIS A 42 -3.82 2.69 7.92
C HIS A 42 -3.49 4.07 8.46
N LYS A 43 -2.47 4.72 7.90
CA LYS A 43 -2.00 6.02 8.38
C LYS A 43 -1.79 6.99 7.25
N LYS A 44 -2.15 8.26 7.49
CA LYS A 44 -1.79 9.35 6.57
C LYS A 44 -0.34 9.74 6.80
N MET A 45 0.42 9.91 5.70
CA MET A 45 1.82 10.33 5.78
C MET A 45 1.92 11.81 6.12
N ALA A 46 2.65 12.12 7.19
CA ALA A 46 2.89 13.51 7.57
C ALA A 46 3.68 14.25 6.50
N GLY A 47 3.25 15.48 6.17
CA GLY A 47 3.93 16.30 5.17
C GLY A 47 3.70 15.90 3.72
N GLN A 48 2.89 14.88 3.47
CA GLN A 48 2.59 14.39 2.13
C GLN A 48 1.09 14.53 1.88
N ALA A 49 0.72 15.34 0.88
CA ALA A 49 -0.69 15.55 0.55
C ALA A 49 -1.31 14.25 0.04
N ASP A 50 -2.33 13.77 0.74
CA ASP A 50 -3.14 12.61 0.35
C ASP A 50 -2.37 11.31 0.14
N ILE A 51 -1.15 11.21 0.68
CA ILE A 51 -0.37 9.98 0.67
C ILE A 51 -0.59 9.22 1.99
N TRP A 52 -0.87 7.94 1.87
CA TRP A 52 -1.20 7.07 2.99
C TRP A 52 -0.36 5.81 2.95
N GLU A 53 -0.18 5.15 4.11
CA GLU A 53 0.50 3.87 4.19
C GLU A 53 -0.43 2.78 4.70
N LEU A 54 -0.20 1.57 4.22
CA LEU A 54 -0.84 0.34 4.68
C LEU A 54 0.24 -0.64 5.09
N ARG A 55 0.01 -1.36 6.18
CA ARG A 55 0.93 -2.39 6.65
C ARG A 55 0.65 -3.71 5.93
N VAL A 56 1.69 -4.29 5.36
CA VAL A 56 1.64 -5.63 4.76
C VAL A 56 2.16 -6.66 5.75
N SER A 57 3.30 -6.39 6.36
CA SER A 57 3.94 -7.20 7.40
C SER A 57 4.78 -6.27 8.28
N ASP A 58 5.52 -6.85 9.24
CA ASP A 58 6.36 -6.03 10.11
C ASP A 58 7.33 -5.15 9.33
N ASN A 59 7.87 -5.67 8.22
CA ASN A 59 8.90 -4.97 7.45
C ASN A 59 8.42 -4.36 6.15
N TYR A 60 7.21 -4.67 5.69
CA TYR A 60 6.74 -4.23 4.37
C TYR A 60 5.53 -3.33 4.48
N ARG A 61 5.53 -2.29 3.62
CA ARG A 61 4.45 -1.29 3.56
C ARG A 61 4.04 -1.04 2.12
N ILE A 62 2.78 -0.63 1.95
CA ILE A 62 2.25 -0.11 0.70
C ILE A 62 1.96 1.35 0.92
N THR A 63 2.30 2.20 -0.05
CA THR A 63 1.87 3.60 -0.06
C THR A 63 0.86 3.81 -1.18
N TYR A 64 -0.13 4.67 -0.95
CA TYR A 64 -1.11 5.00 -1.97
C TYR A 64 -1.50 6.47 -1.87
N GLN A 65 -1.98 7.01 -2.97
CA GLN A 65 -2.53 8.35 -3.03
C GLN A 65 -4.04 8.26 -3.18
N LYS A 66 -4.74 8.98 -2.33
CA LYS A 66 -6.20 9.02 -2.38
C LYS A 66 -6.63 10.16 -3.30
N ALA A 67 -7.52 9.84 -4.25
CA ALA A 67 -8.15 10.82 -5.10
C ALA A 67 -9.62 10.45 -5.24
N GLY A 68 -10.49 11.19 -4.56
CA GLY A 68 -11.91 10.86 -4.50
C GLY A 68 -12.13 9.51 -3.86
N GLN A 69 -12.76 8.58 -4.58
CA GLN A 69 -13.04 7.23 -4.12
C GLN A 69 -12.02 6.21 -4.65
N THR A 70 -10.93 6.68 -5.23
CA THR A 70 -9.92 5.82 -5.81
C THR A 70 -8.63 5.92 -4.99
N ALA A 71 -8.02 4.75 -4.75
CA ALA A 71 -6.69 4.65 -4.16
C ALA A 71 -5.71 4.23 -5.26
N TYR A 72 -4.74 5.09 -5.54
CA TYR A 72 -3.68 4.80 -6.52
C TYR A 72 -2.49 4.25 -5.76
N LEU A 73 -2.24 2.94 -5.90
CA LEU A 73 -1.11 2.29 -5.23
C LEU A 73 0.19 2.80 -5.85
N ARG A 74 1.04 3.43 -5.04
CA ARG A 74 2.25 4.09 -5.51
C ARG A 74 3.46 3.19 -5.45
N LYS A 75 3.72 2.62 -4.27
CA LYS A 75 4.92 1.83 -4.03
C LYS A 75 4.63 0.73 -3.02
N ILE A 76 5.42 -0.34 -3.10
CA ILE A 76 5.46 -1.39 -2.10
C ILE A 76 6.92 -1.75 -1.85
N GLY A 77 7.30 -1.92 -0.60
CA GLY A 77 8.66 -2.24 -0.24
C GLY A 77 8.84 -2.30 1.27
N THR A 78 10.09 -2.32 1.70
CA THR A 78 10.41 -2.31 3.11
C THR A 78 10.08 -0.94 3.71
N HIS A 79 10.18 -0.86 5.03
CA HIS A 79 9.89 0.36 5.78
C HIS A 79 10.69 1.58 5.25
N ASP A 80 11.83 1.35 4.61
CA ASP A 80 12.64 2.43 4.05
C ASP A 80 11.92 3.25 2.98
N LEU A 81 10.93 2.66 2.31
CA LEU A 81 10.18 3.40 1.29
C LEU A 81 9.42 4.59 1.86
N LEU A 82 9.19 4.61 3.17
CA LEU A 82 8.46 5.71 3.82
C LEU A 82 9.24 7.04 3.79
N ARG A 83 10.53 6.99 3.50
CA ARG A 83 11.33 8.21 3.30
C ARG A 83 10.99 8.89 1.98
N ASN A 84 10.51 8.11 1.02
CA ASN A 84 10.16 8.59 -0.32
C ASN A 84 8.92 7.87 -0.82
N PRO A 85 7.81 8.09 -0.14
CA PRO A 85 6.58 7.36 -0.44
C PRO A 85 5.99 7.73 -1.79
#